data_98514f010ba311861ecd4081f44d813c
#
_entry.id   98514f010ba311861ecd4081f44d813c
#
_cell.length_a   1.000
_cell.length_b   1.000
_cell.length_c   1.000
_cell.angle_alpha   90.00
_cell.angle_beta   90.00
_cell.angle_gamma   90.00
#
_symmetry.space_group_name_H-M   'P 1'
#
loop_
_entity.id
_entity.type
_entity.pdbx_description
1 polymer ?
#
loop_
_entity_poly.entity_id
_entity_poly.type
_entity_poly.pdbx_seq_one_letter_code
_entity_poly.pdbx_strand_id
1 'polypeptide(L)'
;MIRDAKFFWGVGAICLLAFIAIAILTDQIFEHVPHSEDEVAYVFQAKVFAQYRLAVPTPLNDQAFWTPFVVDFNGLRFGKYAPGWPLLLSLGIRLNAPWLVNALLGTLTLALIA
;
A
#
# COMPACT_ATOMS: atom_id res chain seq x y z
N MET A 1 9.77 33.29 -12.69
CA MET A 1 8.81 32.96 -13.77
C MET A 1 7.51 32.55 -13.08
N ILE A 2 6.48 33.39 -13.18
CA ILE A 2 5.16 33.12 -12.56
C ILE A 2 4.49 32.12 -13.49
N ARG A 3 4.34 30.88 -13.04
CA ARG A 3 3.56 29.88 -13.77
C ARG A 3 2.09 30.38 -13.79
N ASP A 4 1.50 30.46 -14.95
CA ASP A 4 0.12 30.96 -15.12
C ASP A 4 -0.87 30.11 -14.32
N ALA A 5 -1.90 30.74 -13.74
CA ALA A 5 -2.95 30.03 -13.01
C ALA A 5 -3.57 28.90 -13.86
N LYS A 6 -3.69 29.10 -15.18
CA LYS A 6 -4.15 28.06 -16.13
C LYS A 6 -3.29 26.81 -16.12
N PHE A 7 -1.97 26.93 -15.94
CA PHE A 7 -1.07 25.77 -15.81
C PHE A 7 -1.39 24.95 -14.59
N PHE A 8 -1.55 25.56 -13.42
CA PHE A 8 -1.89 24.86 -12.18
C PHE A 8 -3.26 24.16 -12.25
N TRP A 9 -4.24 24.80 -12.89
CA TRP A 9 -5.55 24.18 -13.13
C TRP A 9 -5.44 22.97 -14.06
N GLY A 10 -4.61 23.04 -15.10
CA GLY A 10 -4.36 21.94 -16.02
C GLY A 10 -3.70 20.75 -15.31
N VAL A 11 -2.66 21.00 -14.53
CA VAL A 11 -1.98 19.95 -13.72
C VAL A 11 -2.94 19.34 -12.72
N GLY A 12 -3.73 20.16 -12.02
CA GLY A 12 -4.73 19.67 -11.06
C GLY A 12 -5.77 18.77 -11.71
N ALA A 13 -6.26 19.14 -12.89
CA ALA A 13 -7.21 18.31 -13.64
C ALA A 13 -6.60 16.97 -14.07
N ILE A 14 -5.36 16.96 -14.57
CA ILE A 14 -4.66 15.73 -14.95
C ILE A 14 -4.45 14.83 -13.72
N CYS A 15 -4.00 15.38 -12.60
CA CYS A 15 -3.83 14.65 -11.35
C CYS A 15 -5.15 14.03 -10.86
N LEU A 16 -6.24 14.77 -10.92
CA LEU A 16 -7.55 14.27 -10.53
C LEU A 16 -8.03 13.14 -11.44
N LEU A 17 -7.89 13.29 -12.75
CA LEU A 17 -8.25 12.24 -13.71
C LEU A 17 -7.42 10.99 -13.52
N ALA A 18 -6.11 11.13 -13.28
CA ALA A 18 -5.22 10.01 -13.00
C ALA A 18 -5.61 9.29 -11.70
N PHE A 19 -5.91 10.04 -10.63
CA PHE A 19 -6.38 9.46 -9.38
C PHE A 19 -7.65 8.65 -9.58
N ILE A 20 -8.65 9.22 -10.24
CA ILE A 20 -9.94 8.55 -10.51
C ILE A 20 -9.71 7.29 -11.36
N ALA A 21 -8.91 7.38 -12.41
CA ALA A 21 -8.62 6.24 -13.28
C ALA A 21 -7.94 5.09 -12.51
N ILE A 22 -6.90 5.40 -11.71
CA ILE A 22 -6.20 4.38 -10.90
C ILE A 22 -7.15 3.79 -9.85
N ALA A 23 -7.95 4.62 -9.19
CA ALA A 23 -8.91 4.16 -8.19
C ALA A 23 -9.95 3.21 -8.79
N ILE A 24 -10.53 3.54 -9.97
CA ILE A 24 -11.48 2.68 -10.68
C ILE A 24 -10.81 1.36 -11.10
N LEU A 25 -9.59 1.41 -11.66
CA LEU A 25 -8.87 0.20 -12.06
C LEU A 25 -8.61 -0.71 -10.85
N THR A 26 -8.21 -0.13 -9.71
CA THR A 26 -7.94 -0.89 -8.49
C THR A 26 -9.22 -1.52 -7.93
N ASP A 27 -10.34 -0.80 -7.99
CA ASP A 27 -11.63 -1.29 -7.51
C ASP A 27 -12.22 -2.38 -8.42
N GLN A 28 -12.25 -2.15 -9.73
CA GLN A 28 -12.98 -3.00 -10.67
C GLN A 28 -12.17 -4.18 -11.22
N ILE A 29 -10.85 -4.07 -11.25
CA ILE A 29 -9.97 -5.10 -11.85
C ILE A 29 -9.21 -5.88 -10.79
N PHE A 30 -8.66 -5.19 -9.78
CA PHE A 30 -7.86 -5.83 -8.73
C PHE A 30 -8.66 -6.26 -7.51
N GLU A 31 -9.95 -5.94 -7.43
CA GLU A 31 -10.90 -6.44 -6.42
C GLU A 31 -10.41 -6.32 -4.96
N HIS A 32 -9.48 -5.39 -4.70
CA HIS A 32 -8.85 -5.12 -3.39
C HIS A 32 -8.10 -6.31 -2.78
N VAL A 33 -7.76 -7.32 -3.57
CA VAL A 33 -7.01 -8.51 -3.11
C VAL A 33 -5.57 -8.52 -3.64
N PRO A 34 -4.61 -9.07 -2.88
CA PRO A 34 -3.26 -9.29 -3.38
C PRO A 34 -3.26 -10.30 -4.53
N HIS A 35 -2.53 -9.99 -5.62
CA HIS A 35 -2.39 -10.85 -6.78
C HIS A 35 -1.04 -11.56 -6.86
N SER A 36 -0.10 -11.22 -6.00
CA SER A 36 1.21 -11.84 -5.91
C SER A 36 1.58 -12.20 -4.48
N GLU A 37 2.52 -13.14 -4.33
CA GLU A 37 3.02 -13.56 -3.02
C GLU A 37 3.68 -12.41 -2.25
N ASP A 38 4.37 -11.51 -2.97
CA ASP A 38 4.97 -10.30 -2.39
C ASP A 38 3.91 -9.37 -1.81
N GLU A 39 2.81 -9.16 -2.52
CA GLU A 39 1.71 -8.33 -2.06
C GLU A 39 1.05 -8.90 -0.80
N VAL A 40 0.91 -10.23 -0.71
CA VAL A 40 0.41 -10.90 0.49
C VAL A 40 1.31 -10.59 1.69
N ALA A 41 2.64 -10.67 1.52
CA ALA A 41 3.60 -10.38 2.58
C ALA A 41 3.58 -8.87 2.97
N TYR A 42 3.43 -7.96 2.01
CA TYR A 42 3.29 -6.52 2.29
C TYR A 42 2.00 -6.23 3.07
N VAL A 43 0.87 -6.80 2.65
CA VAL A 43 -0.41 -6.62 3.34
C VAL A 43 -0.37 -7.22 4.74
N PHE A 44 0.26 -8.39 4.91
CA PHE A 44 0.48 -8.98 6.22
C PHE A 44 1.23 -8.01 7.14
N GLN A 45 2.40 -7.53 6.72
CA GLN A 45 3.22 -6.62 7.52
C GLN A 45 2.51 -5.28 7.77
N ALA A 46 1.77 -4.77 6.79
CA ALA A 46 0.99 -3.55 6.95
C ALA A 46 -0.13 -3.71 8.01
N LYS A 47 -0.78 -4.87 8.07
CA LYS A 47 -1.77 -5.19 9.13
C LYS A 47 -1.12 -5.26 10.50
N VAL A 48 0.11 -5.79 10.61
CA VAL A 48 0.88 -5.79 11.86
C VAL A 48 1.20 -4.36 12.30
N PHE A 49 1.69 -3.52 11.39
CA PHE A 49 1.97 -2.11 11.66
C PHE A 49 0.72 -1.30 12.00
N ALA A 50 -0.41 -1.60 11.37
CA ALA A 50 -1.69 -0.96 11.68
C ALA A 50 -2.13 -1.19 13.14
N GLN A 51 -1.65 -2.24 13.78
CA GLN A 51 -1.85 -2.56 15.20
C GLN A 51 -0.75 -1.99 16.11
N TYR A 52 0.12 -1.10 15.61
CA TYR A 52 1.27 -0.52 16.34
C TYR A 52 2.29 -1.59 16.80
N ARG A 53 2.44 -2.68 16.05
CA ARG A 53 3.39 -3.76 16.33
C ARG A 53 4.41 -3.86 15.19
N LEU A 54 5.61 -4.34 15.50
CA LEU A 54 6.64 -4.65 14.51
C LEU A 54 6.56 -6.11 14.03
N ALA A 55 6.09 -6.98 14.90
CA ALA A 55 5.92 -8.40 14.67
C ALA A 55 4.73 -8.92 15.49
N VAL A 56 4.25 -10.11 15.16
CA VAL A 56 3.25 -10.84 15.94
C VAL A 56 3.83 -12.18 16.41
N PRO A 57 3.26 -12.82 17.45
CA PRO A 57 3.69 -14.17 17.85
C PRO A 57 3.54 -15.17 16.70
N THR A 58 4.52 -16.06 16.55
CA THR A 58 4.39 -17.19 15.63
C THR A 58 3.25 -18.10 16.09
N PRO A 59 2.34 -18.54 15.21
CA PRO A 59 1.28 -19.47 15.58
C PRO A 59 1.84 -20.83 15.98
N LEU A 60 1.13 -21.56 16.85
CA LEU A 60 1.53 -22.88 17.33
C LEU A 60 1.72 -23.91 16.21
N ASN A 61 0.96 -23.78 15.12
CA ASN A 61 1.09 -24.59 13.92
C ASN A 61 1.56 -23.68 12.77
N ASP A 62 2.83 -23.31 12.75
CA ASP A 62 3.43 -22.41 11.78
C ASP A 62 3.33 -22.92 10.35
N GLN A 63 3.42 -24.24 10.14
CA GLN A 63 3.29 -24.86 8.82
C GLN A 63 1.89 -24.70 8.21
N ALA A 64 0.84 -24.74 9.01
CA ALA A 64 -0.53 -24.51 8.54
C ALA A 64 -0.79 -23.06 8.12
N PHE A 65 0.00 -22.12 8.64
CA PHE A 65 -0.08 -20.70 8.36
C PHE A 65 1.13 -20.19 7.55
N TRP A 66 1.82 -21.12 6.90
CA TRP A 66 2.95 -20.74 6.05
C TRP A 66 2.52 -19.78 4.95
N THR A 67 3.28 -18.71 4.80
CA THR A 67 3.04 -17.68 3.79
C THR A 67 4.39 -17.29 3.19
N PRO A 68 4.52 -17.28 1.84
CA PRO A 68 5.74 -16.82 1.20
C PRO A 68 6.18 -15.45 1.70
N PHE A 69 7.48 -15.28 1.92
CA PHE A 69 8.09 -14.03 2.34
C PHE A 69 7.64 -13.48 3.71
N VAL A 70 6.94 -14.28 4.49
CA VAL A 70 6.70 -14.07 5.91
C VAL A 70 7.64 -14.98 6.69
N VAL A 71 8.36 -14.43 7.64
CA VAL A 71 9.44 -15.09 8.40
C VAL A 71 8.98 -15.35 9.83
N ASP A 72 9.23 -16.57 10.30
CA ASP A 72 9.13 -16.94 11.71
C ASP A 72 10.53 -17.05 12.30
N PHE A 73 10.83 -16.21 13.28
CA PHE A 73 12.13 -16.18 13.94
C PHE A 73 12.00 -15.87 15.44
N ASN A 74 12.59 -16.69 16.27
CA ASN A 74 12.55 -16.55 17.74
C ASN A 74 11.13 -16.36 18.32
N GLY A 75 10.15 -17.09 17.79
CA GLY A 75 8.76 -17.00 18.23
C GLY A 75 8.00 -15.75 17.74
N LEU A 76 8.60 -14.98 16.84
CA LEU A 76 8.00 -13.80 16.22
C LEU A 76 7.85 -14.01 14.72
N ARG A 77 6.73 -13.51 14.18
CA ARG A 77 6.38 -13.54 12.77
C ARG A 77 6.32 -12.13 12.19
N PHE A 78 6.99 -11.92 11.06
CA PHE A 78 7.06 -10.63 10.36
C PHE A 78 7.35 -10.81 8.87
N GLY A 79 7.05 -9.78 8.05
CA GLY A 79 7.41 -9.77 6.63
C GLY A 79 8.90 -9.53 6.42
N LYS A 80 9.51 -10.22 5.47
CA LYS A 80 10.97 -10.12 5.19
C LYS A 80 11.40 -8.81 4.53
N TYR A 81 10.47 -8.06 3.98
CA TYR A 81 10.76 -6.87 3.19
C TYR A 81 11.02 -5.63 4.03
N ALA A 82 11.68 -4.63 3.42
CA ALA A 82 11.90 -3.32 4.03
C ALA A 82 10.57 -2.67 4.47
N PRO A 83 10.55 -2.00 5.62
CA PRO A 83 9.30 -1.55 6.27
C PRO A 83 8.62 -0.37 5.56
N GLY A 84 9.29 0.35 4.66
CA GLY A 84 8.79 1.61 4.09
C GLY A 84 7.42 1.47 3.41
N TRP A 85 7.29 0.55 2.46
CA TRP A 85 6.02 0.30 1.77
C TRP A 85 4.92 -0.22 2.71
N PRO A 86 5.15 -1.27 3.53
CA PRO A 86 4.15 -1.71 4.50
C PRO A 86 3.71 -0.64 5.49
N LEU A 87 4.58 0.29 5.89
CA LEU A 87 4.21 1.41 6.75
C LEU A 87 3.21 2.35 6.07
N LEU A 88 3.48 2.74 4.82
CA LEU A 88 2.54 3.56 4.04
C LEU A 88 1.20 2.83 3.86
N LEU A 89 1.24 1.56 3.50
CA LEU A 89 0.05 0.74 3.32
C LEU A 89 -0.76 0.59 4.63
N SER A 90 -0.08 0.58 5.79
CA SER A 90 -0.73 0.50 7.10
C SER A 90 -1.64 1.69 7.39
N LEU A 91 -1.32 2.87 6.87
CA LEU A 91 -2.18 4.05 6.98
C LEU A 91 -3.49 3.84 6.20
N GLY A 92 -3.39 3.29 4.99
CA GLY A 92 -4.56 2.91 4.20
C GLY A 92 -5.43 1.86 4.90
N ILE A 93 -4.80 0.86 5.54
CA ILE A 93 -5.52 -0.18 6.31
C ILE A 93 -6.30 0.45 7.47
N ARG A 94 -5.71 1.39 8.21
CA ARG A 94 -6.41 2.09 9.30
C ARG A 94 -7.62 2.90 8.83
N LEU A 95 -7.56 3.40 7.60
CA LEU A 95 -8.65 4.15 6.98
C LEU A 95 -9.65 3.25 6.23
N ASN A 96 -9.49 1.93 6.28
CA ASN A 96 -10.24 0.94 5.51
C ASN A 96 -10.17 1.15 3.99
N ALA A 97 -9.09 1.76 3.51
CA ALA A 97 -8.88 2.08 2.11
C ALA A 97 -7.44 1.82 1.64
N PRO A 98 -6.86 0.61 1.89
CA PRO A 98 -5.48 0.31 1.49
C PRO A 98 -5.28 0.40 -0.03
N TRP A 99 -6.29 0.11 -0.81
CA TRP A 99 -6.31 0.16 -2.26
C TRP A 99 -6.13 1.57 -2.84
N LEU A 100 -6.45 2.62 -2.08
CA LEU A 100 -6.24 4.02 -2.49
C LEU A 100 -4.80 4.51 -2.32
N VAL A 101 -3.95 3.81 -1.56
CA VAL A 101 -2.56 4.26 -1.30
C VAL A 101 -1.77 4.39 -2.59
N ASN A 102 -1.87 3.42 -3.51
CA ASN A 102 -1.20 3.48 -4.81
C ASN A 102 -1.74 4.62 -5.68
N ALA A 103 -3.04 4.85 -5.69
CA ALA A 103 -3.65 5.95 -6.43
C ALA A 103 -3.14 7.32 -5.93
N LEU A 104 -3.05 7.49 -4.61
CA LEU A 104 -2.50 8.69 -3.99
C LEU A 104 -1.03 8.91 -4.33
N LEU A 105 -0.19 7.87 -4.22
CA LEU A 105 1.24 7.95 -4.53
C LEU A 105 1.49 8.24 -6.01
N GLY A 106 0.76 7.59 -6.91
CA GLY A 106 0.83 7.85 -8.35
C GLY A 106 0.45 9.28 -8.70
N THR A 107 -0.62 9.79 -8.11
CA THR A 107 -1.06 11.18 -8.28
C THR A 107 -0.05 12.18 -7.74
N LEU A 108 0.50 11.91 -6.55
CA LEU A 108 1.54 12.76 -5.95
C LEU A 108 2.79 12.79 -6.82
N THR A 109 3.19 11.66 -7.38
CA THR A 109 4.33 11.58 -8.31
C THR A 109 4.09 12.48 -9.53
N LEU A 110 2.90 12.39 -10.15
CA LEU A 110 2.56 13.28 -11.28
C LEU A 110 2.62 14.76 -10.90
N ALA A 111 2.10 15.11 -9.73
CA ALA A 111 2.12 16.50 -9.26
C ALA A 111 3.54 17.02 -9.01
N LEU A 112 4.48 16.15 -8.58
CA LEU A 112 5.87 16.51 -8.28
C LEU A 112 6.75 16.69 -9.53
N ILE A 113 6.41 16.02 -10.64
CA ILE A 113 7.16 16.13 -11.90
C ILE A 113 6.60 17.18 -12.86
N ALA A 114 5.45 17.76 -12.57
CA ALA A 114 4.80 18.81 -13.37
C ALA A 114 5.34 20.21 -13.04
#